data_9953a5695ae04d8825a3914a83874b70
#
_entry.id   9953a5695ae04d8825a3914a83874b70
#
_cell.length_a   1.000
_cell.length_b   1.000
_cell.length_c   1.000
_cell.angle_alpha   90.00
_cell.angle_beta   90.00
_cell.angle_gamma   90.00
#
_symmetry.space_group_name_H-M   'P 1'
#
loop_
_entity.id
_entity.type
_entity.pdbx_description
1 polymer ?
#
loop_
_entity_poly.entity_id
_entity_poly.type
_entity_poly.pdbx_seq_one_letter_code
_entity_poly.pdbx_strand_id
1 'polypeptide(L)'
;KPAAILNDYCCLKDQKPSLPEELTAGYKIFGKTVAAKVLSVNTTDYSRYDLTVDFGAGETALSTDCSNIHEGDFIAVDTAALTVCTPDDLHAQAAEFPHCITDGILILDEDCKPGDDIKKVLGLDEWVADFEITSNRPDCLSVIGLARETAATFDRPFHVNAPVVKGVGDDINKYMSVEVR
;
A
#
# COMPACT_ATOMS: atom_id res chain seq x y z
N LYS A 1 1.09 -6.70 4.21
CA LYS A 1 2.50 -6.98 3.88
C LYS A 1 2.80 -8.48 3.98
N PRO A 2 2.36 -9.33 3.00
CA PRO A 2 2.50 -10.79 3.12
C PRO A 2 3.96 -11.25 3.15
N ALA A 3 4.83 -10.67 2.33
CA ALA A 3 6.23 -11.04 2.29
C ALA A 3 6.99 -10.68 3.59
N ALA A 4 6.63 -9.55 4.22
CA ALA A 4 7.16 -9.19 5.52
C ALA A 4 6.72 -10.17 6.61
N ILE A 5 5.45 -10.61 6.58
CA ILE A 5 4.92 -11.61 7.52
C ILE A 5 5.67 -12.93 7.38
N LEU A 6 5.86 -13.43 6.15
CA LEU A 6 6.61 -14.68 5.92
C LEU A 6 8.06 -14.54 6.41
N ASN A 7 8.69 -13.40 6.17
CA ASN A 7 10.04 -13.14 6.64
C ASN A 7 10.17 -13.15 8.17
N ASP A 8 9.14 -12.71 8.90
CA ASP A 8 9.11 -12.77 10.36
C ASP A 8 9.11 -14.21 10.90
N TYR A 9 8.61 -15.17 10.11
CA TYR A 9 8.58 -16.59 10.49
C TYR A 9 9.78 -17.40 9.99
N CYS A 10 10.36 -17.05 8.83
CA CYS A 10 11.37 -17.90 8.17
C CYS A 10 12.69 -17.18 7.86
N CYS A 11 12.89 -15.93 8.23
CA CYS A 11 14.14 -15.17 8.02
C CYS A 11 14.62 -15.17 6.56
N LEU A 12 13.74 -14.81 5.63
CA LEU A 12 14.04 -14.78 4.18
C LEU A 12 14.82 -13.53 3.72
N LYS A 13 15.24 -12.67 4.64
CA LYS A 13 15.83 -11.34 4.34
C LYS A 13 17.01 -11.36 3.35
N ASP A 14 17.77 -12.44 3.34
CA ASP A 14 18.97 -12.55 2.51
C ASP A 14 18.70 -13.12 1.11
N GLN A 15 17.47 -13.54 0.83
CA GLN A 15 17.07 -14.10 -0.45
C GLN A 15 16.17 -13.11 -1.19
N LYS A 16 16.79 -12.20 -1.95
CA LYS A 16 16.04 -11.36 -2.89
C LYS A 16 15.71 -12.20 -4.12
N PRO A 17 14.43 -12.49 -4.39
CA PRO A 17 14.06 -13.06 -5.67
C PRO A 17 14.42 -12.07 -6.76
N SER A 18 15.01 -12.56 -7.87
CA SER A 18 15.17 -11.72 -9.06
C SER A 18 13.82 -11.63 -9.75
N LEU A 19 13.23 -10.44 -9.80
CA LEU A 19 12.03 -10.21 -10.60
C LEU A 19 12.37 -10.29 -12.08
N PRO A 20 11.51 -10.94 -12.88
CA PRO A 20 11.56 -10.81 -14.33
C PRO A 20 11.54 -9.33 -14.73
N GLU A 21 12.34 -8.97 -15.72
CA GLU A 21 12.48 -7.58 -16.19
C GLU A 21 11.14 -7.00 -16.67
N GLU A 22 10.22 -7.85 -17.14
CA GLU A 22 8.85 -7.52 -17.55
C GLU A 22 7.98 -7.00 -16.40
N LEU A 23 8.13 -7.54 -15.19
CA LEU A 23 7.41 -7.07 -14.01
C LEU A 23 7.98 -5.76 -13.46
N THR A 24 9.27 -5.48 -13.72
CA THR A 24 9.89 -4.21 -13.32
C THR A 24 9.66 -3.10 -14.32
N ALA A 25 9.32 -3.41 -15.58
CA ALA A 25 9.09 -2.43 -16.62
C ALA A 25 7.88 -1.51 -16.32
N GLY A 26 6.81 -2.06 -15.75
CA GLY A 26 5.64 -1.28 -15.33
C GLY A 26 5.97 -0.23 -14.26
N TYR A 27 6.91 -0.51 -13.38
CA TYR A 27 7.31 0.40 -12.30
C TYR A 27 8.23 1.56 -12.75
N LYS A 28 8.71 1.55 -13.99
CA LYS A 28 9.49 2.69 -14.53
C LYS A 28 8.64 3.95 -14.72
N ILE A 29 7.33 3.81 -14.80
CA ILE A 29 6.38 4.91 -14.94
C ILE A 29 6.40 5.82 -13.70
N PHE A 30 6.62 5.27 -12.52
CA PHE A 30 6.56 5.99 -11.25
C PHE A 30 7.81 6.78 -10.88
N GLY A 31 8.91 6.69 -11.62
CA GLY A 31 10.19 7.30 -11.25
C GLY A 31 10.20 8.84 -11.17
N LYS A 32 9.07 9.48 -11.53
CA LYS A 32 8.88 10.93 -11.49
C LYS A 32 7.60 11.34 -10.76
N THR A 33 6.88 10.40 -10.18
CA THR A 33 5.65 10.65 -9.45
C THR A 33 5.94 10.72 -7.96
N VAL A 34 5.56 11.83 -7.36
CA VAL A 34 5.81 12.13 -5.95
C VAL A 34 4.53 12.55 -5.23
N ALA A 35 4.54 12.44 -3.91
CA ALA A 35 3.49 13.01 -3.08
C ALA A 35 3.64 14.53 -3.03
N ALA A 36 2.54 15.25 -3.23
CA ALA A 36 2.47 16.69 -3.14
C ALA A 36 1.38 17.11 -2.18
N LYS A 37 1.64 18.12 -1.37
CA LYS A 37 0.64 18.73 -0.48
C LYS A 37 -0.09 19.84 -1.21
N VAL A 38 -1.41 19.81 -1.14
CA VAL A 38 -2.28 20.88 -1.69
C VAL A 38 -2.28 22.05 -0.72
N LEU A 39 -1.83 23.20 -1.17
CA LEU A 39 -1.76 24.45 -0.38
C LEU A 39 -2.99 25.31 -0.58
N SER A 40 -3.55 25.35 -1.80
CA SER A 40 -4.78 26.04 -2.09
C SER A 40 -5.52 25.41 -3.27
N VAL A 41 -6.84 25.57 -3.27
CA VAL A 41 -7.74 25.11 -4.33
C VAL A 41 -8.61 26.31 -4.75
N ASN A 42 -8.55 26.69 -6.02
CA ASN A 42 -9.37 27.75 -6.59
C ASN A 42 -10.24 27.21 -7.72
N THR A 43 -11.53 27.44 -7.66
CA THR A 43 -12.45 27.06 -8.73
C THR A 43 -12.45 28.14 -9.79
N THR A 44 -12.02 27.82 -11.00
CA THR A 44 -11.93 28.78 -12.12
C THR A 44 -13.16 28.69 -13.02
N ASP A 45 -13.71 27.47 -13.17
CA ASP A 45 -14.92 27.18 -13.96
C ASP A 45 -15.70 26.03 -13.30
N TYR A 46 -16.92 25.75 -13.79
CA TYR A 46 -17.79 24.70 -13.23
C TYR A 46 -17.16 23.29 -13.19
N SER A 47 -16.04 23.05 -13.88
CA SER A 47 -15.37 21.77 -13.98
C SER A 47 -13.84 21.84 -13.94
N ARG A 48 -13.26 22.98 -13.55
CA ARG A 48 -11.81 23.14 -13.49
C ARG A 48 -11.37 23.77 -12.17
N TYR A 49 -10.41 23.12 -11.56
CA TYR A 49 -9.81 23.51 -10.29
C TYR A 49 -8.34 23.82 -10.50
N ASP A 50 -7.93 25.04 -10.15
CA ASP A 50 -6.54 25.45 -10.13
C ASP A 50 -5.98 25.22 -8.72
N LEU A 51 -4.89 24.49 -8.65
CA LEU A 51 -4.26 24.04 -7.42
C LEU A 51 -2.90 24.73 -7.27
N THR A 52 -2.56 25.11 -6.05
CA THR A 52 -1.17 25.36 -5.68
C THR A 52 -0.70 24.19 -4.82
N VAL A 53 0.35 23.50 -5.23
CA VAL A 53 0.88 22.33 -4.54
C VAL A 53 2.35 22.52 -4.21
N ASP A 54 2.80 21.87 -3.12
CA ASP A 54 4.22 21.75 -2.78
C ASP A 54 4.61 20.26 -2.82
N PHE A 55 5.60 19.93 -3.63
CA PHE A 55 6.20 18.60 -3.70
C PHE A 55 7.67 18.58 -3.27
N GLY A 56 8.08 19.53 -2.41
CA GLY A 56 9.43 19.60 -1.87
C GLY A 56 10.43 20.40 -2.71
N ALA A 57 10.03 20.83 -3.91
CA ALA A 57 10.82 21.70 -4.79
C ALA A 57 10.33 23.17 -4.80
N GLY A 58 9.31 23.47 -4.00
CA GLY A 58 8.62 24.75 -3.94
C GLY A 58 7.19 24.67 -4.47
N GLU A 59 6.50 25.79 -4.40
CA GLU A 59 5.12 25.92 -4.84
C GLU A 59 4.99 25.85 -6.36
N THR A 60 4.08 25.02 -6.83
CA THR A 60 3.80 24.85 -8.26
C THR A 60 2.30 24.92 -8.51
N ALA A 61 1.92 25.61 -9.57
CA ALA A 61 0.53 25.69 -10.01
C ALA A 61 0.19 24.52 -10.94
N LEU A 62 -0.86 23.79 -10.63
CA LEU A 62 -1.41 22.70 -11.42
C LEU A 62 -2.91 22.93 -11.64
N SER A 63 -3.52 22.16 -12.52
CA SER A 63 -4.96 22.16 -12.67
C SER A 63 -5.51 20.76 -12.85
N THR A 64 -6.75 20.55 -12.40
CA THR A 64 -7.48 19.29 -12.53
C THR A 64 -8.97 19.55 -12.78
N ASP A 65 -9.67 18.60 -13.33
CA ASP A 65 -11.13 18.58 -13.48
C ASP A 65 -11.83 17.77 -12.37
N CYS A 66 -11.04 17.19 -11.45
CA CYS A 66 -11.58 16.41 -10.33
C CYS A 66 -11.95 17.30 -9.14
N SER A 67 -13.14 17.13 -8.61
CA SER A 67 -13.71 17.96 -7.53
C SER A 67 -13.46 17.44 -6.11
N ASN A 68 -12.88 16.24 -5.96
CA ASN A 68 -12.69 15.58 -4.68
C ASN A 68 -11.39 15.98 -3.95
N ILE A 69 -10.91 17.19 -4.17
CA ILE A 69 -9.63 17.68 -3.65
C ILE A 69 -9.85 18.90 -2.75
N HIS A 70 -9.15 18.97 -1.63
CA HIS A 70 -9.25 20.03 -0.65
C HIS A 70 -7.87 20.55 -0.24
N GLU A 71 -7.85 21.72 0.32
CA GLU A 71 -6.64 22.29 0.92
C GLU A 71 -6.17 21.40 2.09
N GLY A 72 -4.89 21.06 2.09
CA GLY A 72 -4.27 20.18 3.08
C GLY A 72 -4.11 18.74 2.62
N ASP A 73 -4.85 18.31 1.59
CA ASP A 73 -4.76 16.95 1.05
C ASP A 73 -3.37 16.65 0.47
N PHE A 74 -3.01 15.37 0.50
CA PHE A 74 -1.86 14.86 -0.22
C PHE A 74 -2.31 14.12 -1.47
N ILE A 75 -1.67 14.44 -2.60
CA ILE A 75 -2.00 13.88 -3.92
C ILE A 75 -0.74 13.43 -4.63
N ALA A 76 -0.89 12.54 -5.62
CA ALA A 76 0.22 12.13 -6.48
C ALA A 76 0.36 13.08 -7.67
N VAL A 77 1.57 13.54 -7.93
CA VAL A 77 1.90 14.47 -9.02
C VAL A 77 3.04 13.91 -9.86
N ASP A 78 2.88 13.89 -11.18
CA ASP A 78 3.98 13.64 -12.11
C ASP A 78 4.79 14.94 -12.28
N THR A 79 6.02 14.94 -11.77
CA THR A 79 6.91 16.11 -11.78
C THR A 79 7.47 16.43 -13.17
N ALA A 80 7.41 15.50 -14.12
CA ALA A 80 7.89 15.73 -15.48
C ALA A 80 6.80 16.31 -16.38
N ALA A 81 5.56 15.81 -16.24
CA ALA A 81 4.42 16.30 -16.97
C ALA A 81 3.76 17.51 -16.30
N LEU A 82 4.03 17.75 -15.02
CA LEU A 82 3.36 18.72 -14.15
C LEU A 82 1.83 18.53 -14.17
N THR A 83 1.43 17.28 -13.94
CA THR A 83 0.01 16.88 -13.91
C THR A 83 -0.31 16.14 -12.62
N VAL A 84 -1.55 16.26 -12.17
CA VAL A 84 -2.08 15.44 -11.09
C VAL A 84 -2.36 14.03 -11.63
N CYS A 85 -1.89 13.01 -10.92
CA CYS A 85 -2.11 11.62 -11.31
C CYS A 85 -3.51 11.15 -10.89
N THR A 86 -4.20 10.47 -11.81
CA THR A 86 -5.44 9.76 -11.53
C THR A 86 -5.14 8.38 -10.92
N PRO A 87 -6.13 7.70 -10.33
CA PRO A 87 -5.97 6.31 -9.90
C PRO A 87 -5.51 5.37 -11.02
N ASP A 88 -5.98 5.59 -12.25
CA ASP A 88 -5.57 4.81 -13.42
C ASP A 88 -4.10 5.02 -13.76
N ASP A 89 -3.59 6.24 -13.66
CA ASP A 89 -2.15 6.55 -13.85
C ASP A 89 -1.29 5.85 -12.80
N LEU A 90 -1.84 5.60 -11.62
CA LEU A 90 -1.18 4.92 -10.51
C LEU A 90 -1.40 3.41 -10.52
N HIS A 91 -2.16 2.88 -11.49
CA HIS A 91 -2.62 1.49 -11.51
C HIS A 91 -3.31 1.06 -10.21
N ALA A 92 -3.88 2.02 -9.48
CA ALA A 92 -4.57 1.79 -8.21
C ALA A 92 -5.98 1.26 -8.47
N GLN A 93 -6.27 0.06 -7.99
CA GLN A 93 -7.60 -0.54 -8.08
C GLN A 93 -8.35 -0.37 -6.76
N ALA A 94 -9.64 -0.10 -6.83
CA ALA A 94 -10.49 0.09 -5.66
C ALA A 94 -10.48 -1.11 -4.69
N ALA A 95 -10.21 -2.32 -5.19
CA ALA A 95 -10.06 -3.52 -4.36
C ALA A 95 -8.79 -3.51 -3.50
N GLU A 96 -7.71 -2.87 -3.98
CA GLU A 96 -6.42 -2.78 -3.30
C GLU A 96 -6.34 -1.52 -2.41
N PHE A 97 -7.03 -0.47 -2.83
CA PHE A 97 -7.07 0.82 -2.14
C PHE A 97 -8.53 1.16 -1.81
N PRO A 98 -9.04 0.77 -0.61
CA PRO A 98 -10.45 0.94 -0.25
C PRO A 98 -10.92 2.40 -0.22
N HIS A 99 -10.01 3.35 -0.17
CA HIS A 99 -10.28 4.79 -0.25
C HIS A 99 -10.08 5.37 -1.65
N CYS A 100 -9.74 4.54 -2.64
CA CYS A 100 -9.60 4.96 -4.03
C CYS A 100 -10.98 5.25 -4.63
N ILE A 101 -11.15 6.46 -5.13
CA ILE A 101 -12.35 6.90 -5.84
C ILE A 101 -12.09 6.70 -7.33
N THR A 102 -12.95 5.95 -8.02
CA THR A 102 -12.81 5.65 -9.45
C THR A 102 -12.96 6.88 -10.34
N ASP A 103 -13.73 7.88 -9.88
CA ASP A 103 -14.06 9.09 -10.65
C ASP A 103 -13.37 10.36 -10.11
N GLY A 104 -12.19 10.21 -9.50
CA GLY A 104 -11.51 11.35 -8.89
C GLY A 104 -10.02 11.10 -8.71
N ILE A 105 -9.41 11.91 -7.87
CA ILE A 105 -8.01 11.80 -7.49
C ILE A 105 -7.91 10.90 -6.26
N LEU A 106 -6.90 10.03 -6.23
CA LEU A 106 -6.54 9.28 -5.04
C LEU A 106 -5.93 10.24 -4.00
N ILE A 107 -6.63 10.45 -2.90
CA ILE A 107 -6.10 11.19 -1.76
C ILE A 107 -5.21 10.26 -0.95
N LEU A 108 -3.97 10.66 -0.72
CA LEU A 108 -2.97 9.89 0.02
C LEU A 108 -3.15 10.09 1.53
N ASP A 109 -2.61 9.18 2.32
CA ASP A 109 -2.63 9.29 3.77
C ASP A 109 -1.80 10.49 4.28
N GLU A 110 -2.19 11.05 5.41
CA GLU A 110 -1.56 12.25 6.02
C GLU A 110 -0.11 12.03 6.49
N ASP A 111 0.34 10.78 6.56
CA ASP A 111 1.71 10.41 6.93
C ASP A 111 2.75 10.73 5.85
N CYS A 112 2.30 11.14 4.66
CA CYS A 112 3.16 11.52 3.55
C CYS A 112 3.87 12.86 3.80
N LYS A 113 5.02 13.02 3.16
CA LYS A 113 5.73 14.30 3.09
C LYS A 113 5.82 14.76 1.63
N PRO A 114 5.80 16.09 1.38
CA PRO A 114 6.04 16.61 0.05
C PRO A 114 7.36 16.08 -0.53
N GLY A 115 7.30 15.51 -1.73
CA GLY A 115 8.45 14.93 -2.43
C GLY A 115 8.70 13.44 -2.16
N ASP A 116 7.93 12.79 -1.30
CA ASP A 116 8.05 11.34 -1.09
C ASP A 116 7.74 10.58 -2.37
N ASP A 117 8.53 9.55 -2.66
CA ASP A 117 8.32 8.65 -3.80
C ASP A 117 6.97 7.92 -3.66
N ILE A 118 6.10 8.09 -4.64
CA ILE A 118 4.75 7.53 -4.61
C ILE A 118 4.74 6.01 -4.47
N LYS A 119 5.75 5.30 -4.96
CA LYS A 119 5.86 3.84 -4.77
C LYS A 119 5.95 3.45 -3.31
N LYS A 120 6.72 4.22 -2.54
CA LYS A 120 6.89 3.98 -1.10
C LYS A 120 5.63 4.35 -0.34
N VAL A 121 5.02 5.46 -0.71
CA VAL A 121 3.77 5.94 -0.11
C VAL A 121 2.66 4.92 -0.29
N LEU A 122 2.52 4.35 -1.48
CA LEU A 122 1.52 3.32 -1.79
C LEU A 122 1.95 1.89 -1.40
N GLY A 123 3.19 1.70 -0.90
CA GLY A 123 3.70 0.38 -0.57
C GLY A 123 3.97 -0.52 -1.77
N LEU A 124 4.14 0.05 -2.97
CA LEU A 124 4.37 -0.68 -4.22
C LEU A 124 5.83 -1.13 -4.40
N ASP A 125 6.71 -0.77 -3.49
CA ASP A 125 8.11 -1.21 -3.46
C ASP A 125 8.30 -2.53 -2.68
N GLU A 126 7.19 -3.13 -2.23
CA GLU A 126 7.18 -4.42 -1.53
C GLU A 126 7.11 -5.60 -2.50
N TRP A 127 7.67 -6.72 -2.06
CA TRP A 127 7.59 -7.97 -2.79
C TRP A 127 6.27 -8.68 -2.49
N VAL A 128 5.57 -9.09 -3.53
CA VAL A 128 4.38 -9.93 -3.44
C VAL A 128 4.77 -11.34 -3.91
N ALA A 129 4.55 -12.33 -3.07
CA ALA A 129 4.71 -13.73 -3.46
C ALA A 129 3.33 -14.31 -3.76
N ASP A 130 3.14 -14.74 -5.00
CA ASP A 130 1.94 -15.46 -5.41
C ASP A 130 2.20 -16.97 -5.33
N PHE A 131 1.30 -17.71 -4.65
CA PHE A 131 1.46 -19.13 -4.40
C PHE A 131 0.29 -19.90 -4.99
N GLU A 132 0.59 -20.79 -5.91
CA GLU A 132 -0.37 -21.81 -6.36
C GLU A 132 -0.36 -22.99 -5.39
N ILE A 133 -1.39 -23.09 -4.56
CA ILE A 133 -1.53 -24.14 -3.56
C ILE A 133 -2.36 -25.29 -4.15
N THR A 134 -1.74 -26.47 -4.25
CA THR A 134 -2.42 -27.66 -4.72
C THR A 134 -3.43 -28.19 -3.69
N SER A 135 -4.48 -28.86 -4.15
CA SER A 135 -5.61 -29.31 -3.31
C SER A 135 -5.22 -30.31 -2.20
N ASN A 136 -4.08 -30.97 -2.34
CA ASN A 136 -3.54 -31.90 -1.35
C ASN A 136 -2.71 -31.22 -0.24
N ARG A 137 -2.55 -29.90 -0.29
CA ARG A 137 -1.79 -29.12 0.69
C ARG A 137 -2.63 -28.00 1.33
N PRO A 138 -3.78 -28.33 1.93
CA PRO A 138 -4.66 -27.33 2.55
C PRO A 138 -3.99 -26.61 3.74
N ASP A 139 -2.99 -27.21 4.36
CA ASP A 139 -2.16 -26.61 5.41
C ASP A 139 -1.47 -25.31 4.93
N CYS A 140 -1.06 -25.26 3.65
CA CYS A 140 -0.39 -24.10 3.06
C CYS A 140 -1.33 -22.94 2.72
N LEU A 141 -2.65 -23.08 2.89
CA LEU A 141 -3.60 -21.96 2.76
C LEU A 141 -3.57 -21.00 3.97
N SER A 142 -2.78 -21.30 4.99
CA SER A 142 -2.55 -20.42 6.13
C SER A 142 -1.12 -19.85 6.10
N VAL A 143 -0.94 -18.64 6.64
CA VAL A 143 0.39 -18.00 6.75
C VAL A 143 1.37 -18.90 7.52
N ILE A 144 0.93 -19.52 8.61
CA ILE A 144 1.77 -20.42 9.44
C ILE A 144 2.15 -21.68 8.66
N GLY A 145 1.20 -22.30 7.94
CA GLY A 145 1.47 -23.48 7.14
C GLY A 145 2.42 -23.17 5.98
N LEU A 146 2.19 -22.07 5.29
CA LEU A 146 3.07 -21.61 4.21
C LEU A 146 4.47 -21.27 4.71
N ALA A 147 4.57 -20.61 5.87
CA ALA A 147 5.86 -20.31 6.48
C ALA A 147 6.64 -21.57 6.88
N ARG A 148 5.94 -22.60 7.39
CA ARG A 148 6.55 -23.90 7.72
C ARG A 148 7.10 -24.60 6.46
N GLU A 149 6.34 -24.61 5.38
CA GLU A 149 6.75 -25.18 4.11
C GLU A 149 7.93 -24.42 3.50
N THR A 150 7.88 -23.10 3.53
CA THR A 150 8.97 -22.24 3.06
C THR A 150 10.24 -22.48 3.87
N ALA A 151 10.13 -22.56 5.19
CA ALA A 151 11.27 -22.86 6.07
C ALA A 151 11.89 -24.22 5.75
N ALA A 152 11.06 -25.25 5.54
CA ALA A 152 11.53 -26.57 5.16
C ALA A 152 12.20 -26.60 3.78
N THR A 153 11.61 -25.91 2.80
CA THR A 153 12.14 -25.83 1.42
C THR A 153 13.49 -25.16 1.35
N PHE A 154 13.70 -24.12 2.14
CA PHE A 154 14.94 -23.34 2.12
C PHE A 154 15.89 -23.66 3.27
N ASP A 155 15.64 -24.75 4.01
CA ASP A 155 16.42 -25.18 5.17
C ASP A 155 16.67 -24.03 6.17
N ARG A 156 15.59 -23.38 6.59
CA ARG A 156 15.60 -22.24 7.51
C ARG A 156 14.90 -22.59 8.83
N PRO A 157 15.33 -21.96 9.94
CA PRO A 157 14.61 -22.11 11.20
C PRO A 157 13.15 -21.63 11.07
N PHE A 158 12.24 -22.41 11.65
CA PHE A 158 10.83 -22.04 11.76
C PHE A 158 10.50 -21.76 13.23
N HIS A 159 9.83 -20.66 13.47
CA HIS A 159 9.30 -20.31 14.79
C HIS A 159 7.93 -19.65 14.65
N VAL A 160 7.07 -19.90 15.62
CA VAL A 160 5.75 -19.30 15.68
C VAL A 160 5.76 -18.26 16.79
N ASN A 161 5.46 -17.02 16.42
CA ASN A 161 5.28 -15.96 17.39
C ASN A 161 3.92 -16.13 18.07
N ALA A 162 3.92 -16.35 19.38
CA ALA A 162 2.69 -16.39 20.14
C ALA A 162 2.08 -14.97 20.18
N PRO A 163 0.82 -14.81 19.79
CA PRO A 163 0.17 -13.50 19.86
C PRO A 163 0.04 -13.06 21.31
N VAL A 164 0.46 -11.84 21.60
CA VAL A 164 0.25 -11.22 22.92
C VAL A 164 -1.03 -10.42 22.86
N VAL A 165 -2.09 -10.96 23.43
CA VAL A 165 -3.37 -10.26 23.55
C VAL A 165 -3.37 -9.47 24.84
N LYS A 166 -3.44 -8.15 24.71
CA LYS A 166 -3.69 -7.26 25.86
C LYS A 166 -5.21 -7.05 25.96
N GLY A 167 -5.84 -7.76 26.87
CA GLY A 167 -7.25 -7.56 27.15
C GLY A 167 -7.49 -6.15 27.72
N VAL A 168 -8.59 -5.53 27.29
CA VAL A 168 -9.05 -4.25 27.81
C VAL A 168 -10.45 -4.47 28.39
N GLY A 169 -10.64 -4.12 29.66
CA GLY A 169 -11.90 -4.27 30.34
C GLY A 169 -11.92 -5.44 31.34
N ASP A 170 -13.12 -5.87 31.69
CA ASP A 170 -13.35 -6.94 32.65
C ASP A 170 -13.13 -8.34 32.04
N ASP A 171 -12.96 -9.34 32.94
CA ASP A 171 -12.88 -10.73 32.53
C ASP A 171 -14.15 -11.17 31.79
N ILE A 172 -13.98 -11.69 30.58
CA ILE A 172 -15.09 -12.17 29.73
C ILE A 172 -15.94 -13.25 30.40
N ASN A 173 -15.36 -14.04 31.31
CA ASN A 173 -16.08 -15.06 32.06
C ASN A 173 -17.20 -14.50 32.95
N LYS A 174 -17.22 -13.19 33.21
CA LYS A 174 -18.34 -12.53 33.87
C LYS A 174 -19.58 -12.39 32.99
N TYR A 175 -19.41 -12.44 31.68
CA TYR A 175 -20.45 -12.14 30.70
C TYR A 175 -20.86 -13.37 29.89
N MET A 176 -19.96 -14.33 29.71
CA MET A 176 -20.27 -15.54 28.95
C MET A 176 -19.46 -16.75 29.46
N SER A 177 -20.04 -17.94 29.32
CA SER A 177 -19.36 -19.22 29.52
C SER A 177 -19.54 -20.10 28.29
N VAL A 178 -18.50 -20.83 27.90
CA VAL A 178 -18.55 -21.80 26.78
C VAL A 178 -18.23 -23.19 27.33
N GLU A 179 -19.16 -24.13 27.10
CA GLU A 179 -18.97 -25.53 27.39
C GLU A 179 -18.87 -26.30 26.08
N VAL A 180 -17.77 -27.02 25.89
CA VAL A 180 -17.57 -27.93 24.74
C VAL A 180 -17.94 -29.36 25.17
N ARG A 181 -18.93 -29.95 24.49
CA ARG A 181 -19.42 -31.29 24.71
C ARG A 181 -18.95 -32.26 23.63
#